data_51e46e8b58c1e1e470a9aa97eb9dcd47
#
_entry.id   51e46e8b58c1e1e470a9aa97eb9dcd47
#
_cell.length_a   1.000
_cell.length_b   1.000
_cell.length_c   1.000
_cell.angle_alpha   90.00
_cell.angle_beta   90.00
_cell.angle_gamma   90.00
#
_symmetry.space_group_name_H-M   'P 1'
#
loop_
_entity.id
_entity.type
_entity.pdbx_description
1 polymer ?
#
loop_
_entity_poly.entity_id
_entity_poly.type
_entity_poly.pdbx_seq_one_letter_code
_entity_poly.pdbx_strand_id
1 'polypeptide(L)'
;MPDIRAAETTNARPVLTPWVEAAVPYLADLSVKPVTYNPPVGTGTPRRDGNYRDFKVRIHDARPIARDLSLDHQAFILAQHATAVRDFYDHDEIRRTYEPEVEALIKRETGASKVVVFDHTIRAADRGVERGHRAPVRSVHNDYTEKSGPQRVRDLLPPDEAEARLKKRFVEINVWRNVSHDPVEMAPLGFVDSQSIAPRDVAVCDLIYADRTGEIYIGVYNADHRWYYFPKMTRDEAALIKCYDSMKDGRARFSLHSAFDDPTSPKNPKPRESIETRTLAFFD
;
A
#
# COMPACT_ATOMS: atom_id res chain seq x y z
N MET A 1 -24.83 40.91 16.45
CA MET A 1 -24.57 40.13 15.19
C MET A 1 -23.08 39.98 15.07
N PRO A 2 -22.49 38.80 15.31
CA PRO A 2 -21.08 38.59 15.03
C PRO A 2 -20.88 38.20 13.56
N ASP A 3 -19.94 38.85 12.96
CA ASP A 3 -19.45 38.77 11.59
C ASP A 3 -18.89 37.34 11.29
N ILE A 4 -19.55 36.62 10.38
CA ILE A 4 -19.08 35.34 9.88
C ILE A 4 -18.04 35.65 8.79
N ARG A 5 -16.76 35.73 9.16
CA ARG A 5 -15.68 35.71 8.17
C ARG A 5 -15.66 34.35 7.49
N ALA A 6 -15.99 34.33 6.21
CA ALA A 6 -15.79 33.21 5.33
C ALA A 6 -14.30 32.82 5.36
N ALA A 7 -14.02 31.54 5.64
CA ALA A 7 -12.68 30.99 5.50
C ALA A 7 -12.31 31.03 4.02
N GLU A 8 -11.33 31.86 3.67
CA GLU A 8 -10.72 31.88 2.35
C GLU A 8 -10.06 30.50 2.13
N THR A 9 -10.67 29.71 1.26
CA THR A 9 -10.02 28.54 0.66
C THR A 9 -8.87 29.06 -0.18
N THR A 10 -7.66 28.99 0.35
CA THR A 10 -6.43 29.24 -0.41
C THR A 10 -6.35 28.20 -1.53
N ASN A 11 -6.69 28.63 -2.73
CA ASN A 11 -6.41 27.92 -3.98
C ASN A 11 -4.87 27.87 -4.15
N ALA A 12 -4.20 26.96 -3.45
CA ALA A 12 -2.80 26.67 -3.68
C ALA A 12 -2.69 26.15 -5.12
N ARG A 13 -1.93 26.84 -5.97
CA ARG A 13 -1.62 26.37 -7.32
C ARG A 13 -1.05 24.97 -7.21
N PRO A 14 -1.52 24.01 -8.03
CA PRO A 14 -0.95 22.67 -8.01
C PRO A 14 0.56 22.77 -8.24
N VAL A 15 1.34 22.25 -7.31
CA VAL A 15 2.81 22.16 -7.48
C VAL A 15 3.02 21.20 -8.63
N LEU A 16 3.57 21.74 -9.76
CA LEU A 16 3.93 20.91 -10.92
C LEU A 16 5.13 20.06 -10.54
N THR A 17 4.89 18.83 -10.15
CA THR A 17 5.95 17.86 -9.88
C THR A 17 6.41 17.19 -11.17
N PRO A 18 7.69 16.81 -11.31
CA PRO A 18 8.15 15.95 -12.41
C PRO A 18 7.29 14.68 -12.48
N TRP A 19 7.15 14.08 -13.65
CA TRP A 19 6.39 12.86 -13.84
C TRP A 19 7.02 11.95 -14.89
N VAL A 20 6.69 10.68 -14.82
CA VAL A 20 7.00 9.67 -15.84
C VAL A 20 5.71 9.10 -16.41
N GLU A 21 5.72 8.62 -17.65
CA GLU A 21 4.62 7.85 -18.23
C GLU A 21 4.96 6.38 -18.16
N ALA A 22 4.08 5.58 -17.55
CA ALA A 22 4.27 4.15 -17.46
C ALA A 22 2.94 3.40 -17.71
N ALA A 23 3.06 2.16 -18.19
CA ALA A 23 1.93 1.25 -18.32
C ALA A 23 1.65 0.57 -16.97
N VAL A 24 0.39 0.57 -16.55
CA VAL A 24 -0.06 -0.05 -15.31
C VAL A 24 -1.28 -0.93 -15.58
N PRO A 25 -1.29 -2.21 -15.15
CA PRO A 25 -2.42 -3.11 -15.37
C PRO A 25 -3.61 -2.78 -14.46
N TYR A 26 -4.72 -2.39 -15.05
CA TYR A 26 -6.02 -2.15 -14.44
C TYR A 26 -7.06 -3.15 -14.93
N LEU A 27 -8.16 -3.30 -14.21
CA LEU A 27 -9.39 -3.79 -14.82
C LEU A 27 -9.89 -2.75 -15.84
N ALA A 28 -10.10 -3.19 -17.07
CA ALA A 28 -10.68 -2.35 -18.12
C ALA A 28 -12.19 -2.17 -17.93
N ASP A 29 -12.85 -3.21 -17.45
CA ASP A 29 -14.28 -3.26 -17.16
C ASP A 29 -14.62 -4.41 -16.19
N LEU A 30 -15.89 -4.52 -15.84
CA LEU A 30 -16.44 -5.53 -14.95
C LEU A 30 -17.22 -6.66 -15.66
N SER A 31 -16.97 -6.85 -16.96
CA SER A 31 -17.61 -7.92 -17.74
C SER A 31 -17.27 -9.32 -17.23
N VAL A 32 -16.10 -9.45 -16.59
CA VAL A 32 -15.64 -10.66 -15.90
C VAL A 32 -15.31 -10.30 -14.46
N LYS A 33 -15.93 -11.01 -13.48
CA LYS A 33 -15.60 -10.83 -12.07
C LYS A 33 -14.11 -11.12 -11.84
N PRO A 34 -13.34 -10.20 -11.20
CA PRO A 34 -11.95 -10.49 -10.88
C PRO A 34 -11.85 -11.56 -9.79
N VAL A 35 -11.04 -12.58 -10.06
CA VAL A 35 -10.71 -13.65 -9.11
C VAL A 35 -9.24 -13.98 -9.23
N THR A 36 -8.57 -14.17 -8.12
CA THR A 36 -7.18 -14.64 -8.07
C THR A 36 -7.12 -16.00 -7.38
N TYR A 37 -6.64 -17.00 -8.08
CA TYR A 37 -6.39 -18.34 -7.55
C TYR A 37 -4.92 -18.44 -7.13
N ASN A 38 -4.70 -18.57 -5.85
CA ASN A 38 -3.37 -18.65 -5.26
C ASN A 38 -3.00 -20.11 -5.00
N PRO A 39 -2.02 -20.68 -5.72
CA PRO A 39 -1.52 -22.02 -5.41
C PRO A 39 -0.77 -21.98 -4.06
N PRO A 40 -0.53 -23.13 -3.41
CA PRO A 40 0.34 -23.20 -2.25
C PRO A 40 1.71 -22.58 -2.56
N VAL A 41 2.34 -21.99 -1.55
CA VAL A 41 3.63 -21.29 -1.71
C VAL A 41 4.68 -22.26 -2.32
N GLY A 42 5.36 -21.80 -3.36
CA GLY A 42 6.40 -22.59 -4.05
C GLY A 42 5.87 -23.59 -5.08
N THR A 43 4.56 -23.73 -5.29
CA THR A 43 3.98 -24.75 -6.20
C THR A 43 3.50 -24.21 -7.55
N GLY A 44 3.58 -22.88 -7.77
CA GLY A 44 3.16 -22.28 -9.03
C GLY A 44 2.97 -20.77 -8.96
N THR A 45 2.47 -20.20 -10.06
CA THR A 45 2.10 -18.79 -10.14
C THR A 45 0.59 -18.61 -9.98
N PRO A 46 0.12 -17.51 -9.34
CA PRO A 46 -1.30 -17.22 -9.26
C PRO A 46 -1.96 -17.09 -10.65
N ARG A 47 -3.13 -17.72 -10.82
CA ARG A 47 -3.99 -17.50 -11.99
C ARG A 47 -4.97 -16.38 -11.66
N ARG A 48 -5.20 -15.48 -12.60
CA ARG A 48 -6.12 -14.35 -12.45
C ARG A 48 -7.19 -14.40 -13.53
N ASP A 49 -8.44 -14.28 -13.12
CA ASP A 49 -9.57 -14.01 -13.99
C ASP A 49 -9.94 -12.52 -13.87
N GLY A 50 -10.44 -11.94 -14.96
CA GLY A 50 -10.78 -10.52 -15.07
C GLY A 50 -10.30 -9.94 -16.39
N ASN A 51 -10.90 -8.83 -16.82
CA ASN A 51 -10.49 -8.14 -18.04
C ASN A 51 -9.39 -7.11 -17.73
N TYR A 52 -8.15 -7.57 -17.55
CA TYR A 52 -7.00 -6.71 -17.29
C TYR A 52 -6.40 -6.19 -18.58
N ARG A 53 -6.05 -4.89 -18.59
CA ARG A 53 -5.30 -4.24 -19.67
C ARG A 53 -4.29 -3.26 -19.08
N ASP A 54 -3.23 -3.02 -19.85
CA ASP A 54 -2.26 -1.97 -19.54
C ASP A 54 -2.78 -0.62 -20.01
N PHE A 55 -2.81 0.33 -19.07
CA PHE A 55 -3.12 1.73 -19.36
C PHE A 55 -1.91 2.60 -19.07
N LYS A 56 -1.61 3.51 -19.99
CA LYS A 56 -0.60 4.53 -19.78
C LYS A 56 -1.11 5.59 -18.82
N VAL A 57 -0.38 5.81 -17.76
CA VAL A 57 -0.69 6.81 -16.73
C VAL A 57 0.52 7.71 -16.48
N ARG A 58 0.27 8.95 -16.07
CA ARG A 58 1.30 9.84 -15.57
C ARG A 58 1.50 9.60 -14.09
N ILE A 59 2.73 9.30 -13.68
CA ILE A 59 3.08 9.03 -12.29
C ILE A 59 4.02 10.12 -11.83
N HIS A 60 3.55 10.97 -10.92
CA HIS A 60 4.24 12.15 -10.44
C HIS A 60 5.28 11.81 -9.38
N ASP A 61 6.43 12.48 -9.41
CA ASP A 61 7.38 12.46 -8.31
C ASP A 61 6.76 13.17 -7.10
N ALA A 62 6.54 12.43 -6.03
CA ALA A 62 5.95 12.93 -4.80
C ALA A 62 6.98 13.55 -3.83
N ARG A 63 8.29 13.46 -4.10
CA ARG A 63 9.32 14.01 -3.20
C ARG A 63 9.20 15.52 -2.96
N PRO A 64 8.92 16.37 -3.98
CA PRO A 64 8.75 17.80 -3.76
C PRO A 64 7.58 18.16 -2.83
N ILE A 65 6.56 17.30 -2.75
CA ILE A 65 5.36 17.51 -1.93
C ILE A 65 5.28 16.55 -0.73
N ALA A 66 6.33 15.79 -0.43
CA ALA A 66 6.30 14.72 0.57
C ALA A 66 5.86 15.19 1.96
N ARG A 67 6.13 16.48 2.31
CA ARG A 67 5.72 17.07 3.60
C ARG A 67 4.25 17.44 3.67
N ASP A 68 3.60 17.58 2.53
CA ASP A 68 2.19 17.97 2.41
C ASP A 68 1.27 16.76 2.25
N LEU A 69 1.85 15.55 2.09
CA LEU A 69 1.10 14.31 2.01
C LEU A 69 0.59 13.88 3.39
N SER A 70 -0.60 13.31 3.40
CA SER A 70 -1.26 12.88 4.62
C SER A 70 -1.95 11.52 4.43
N LEU A 71 -1.89 10.66 5.45
CA LEU A 71 -2.66 9.43 5.48
C LEU A 71 -4.17 9.69 5.46
N ASP A 72 -4.62 10.85 5.94
CA ASP A 72 -6.05 11.20 5.98
C ASP A 72 -6.54 11.91 4.71
N HIS A 73 -5.63 12.29 3.78
CA HIS A 73 -5.98 12.90 2.49
C HIS A 73 -5.59 12.03 1.30
N GLN A 74 -4.30 11.77 1.09
CA GLN A 74 -3.81 10.97 -0.04
C GLN A 74 -3.81 9.47 0.26
N ALA A 75 -3.88 9.07 1.54
CA ALA A 75 -3.76 7.72 2.07
C ALA A 75 -2.35 7.10 1.94
N PHE A 76 -1.34 7.89 1.65
CA PHE A 76 0.07 7.47 1.70
C PHE A 76 0.99 8.63 2.09
N ILE A 77 2.12 8.30 2.72
CA ILE A 77 3.19 9.25 3.09
C ILE A 77 4.56 8.60 2.91
N LEU A 78 5.61 9.42 2.86
CA LEU A 78 7.00 9.00 2.98
C LEU A 78 7.55 9.40 4.35
N ALA A 79 8.00 8.43 5.14
CA ALA A 79 8.64 8.66 6.41
C ALA A 79 10.15 8.46 6.32
N GLN A 80 10.93 9.37 6.90
CA GLN A 80 12.34 9.14 7.19
C GLN A 80 12.42 8.24 8.42
N HIS A 81 13.00 7.06 8.26
CA HIS A 81 13.00 6.03 9.28
C HIS A 81 14.18 5.08 9.10
N ALA A 82 15.29 5.39 9.72
CA ALA A 82 16.44 4.48 9.79
C ALA A 82 16.07 3.20 10.53
N THR A 83 16.70 2.09 10.16
CA THR A 83 16.47 0.78 10.78
C THR A 83 17.78 0.19 11.30
N ALA A 84 17.71 -0.46 12.45
CA ALA A 84 18.83 -1.21 13.03
C ALA A 84 18.91 -2.65 12.50
N VAL A 85 17.95 -3.10 11.71
CA VAL A 85 17.97 -4.43 11.07
C VAL A 85 19.17 -4.53 10.13
N ARG A 86 19.94 -5.60 10.26
CA ARG A 86 21.09 -5.89 9.41
C ARG A 86 20.72 -6.80 8.26
N ASP A 87 19.95 -7.83 8.56
CA ASP A 87 19.49 -8.82 7.57
C ASP A 87 17.96 -8.96 7.61
N PHE A 88 17.29 -8.44 6.61
CA PHE A 88 15.84 -8.58 6.44
C PHE A 88 15.40 -9.98 5.98
N TYR A 89 16.32 -10.91 5.79
CA TYR A 89 16.03 -12.32 5.53
C TYR A 89 16.12 -13.19 6.78
N ASP A 90 16.61 -12.62 7.91
CA ASP A 90 16.55 -13.23 9.24
C ASP A 90 15.20 -12.89 9.89
N HIS A 91 14.30 -13.88 9.93
CA HIS A 91 12.96 -13.70 10.54
C HIS A 91 13.02 -13.40 12.04
N ASP A 92 14.06 -13.87 12.75
CA ASP A 92 14.21 -13.57 14.19
C ASP A 92 14.68 -12.14 14.39
N GLU A 93 15.54 -11.62 13.51
CA GLU A 93 15.92 -10.21 13.55
C GLU A 93 14.73 -9.30 13.19
N ILE A 94 13.91 -9.67 12.19
CA ILE A 94 12.68 -8.94 11.87
C ILE A 94 11.80 -8.85 13.12
N ARG A 95 11.48 -9.97 13.77
CA ARG A 95 10.61 -9.97 14.95
C ARG A 95 11.20 -9.16 16.11
N ARG A 96 12.48 -9.34 16.38
CA ARG A 96 13.13 -8.70 17.53
C ARG A 96 13.40 -7.21 17.34
N THR A 97 13.70 -6.78 16.12
CA THR A 97 14.17 -5.42 15.82
C THR A 97 13.17 -4.64 14.98
N TYR A 98 12.75 -5.19 13.84
CA TYR A 98 11.95 -4.44 12.88
C TYR A 98 10.49 -4.24 13.32
N GLU A 99 9.84 -5.25 13.90
CA GLU A 99 8.45 -5.09 14.36
C GLU A 99 8.30 -3.98 15.40
N PRO A 100 9.15 -3.87 16.46
CA PRO A 100 9.11 -2.72 17.37
C PRO A 100 9.37 -1.36 16.70
N GLU A 101 10.28 -1.32 15.70
CA GLU A 101 10.52 -0.10 14.92
C GLU A 101 9.28 0.31 14.14
N VAL A 102 8.59 -0.64 13.49
CA VAL A 102 7.35 -0.41 12.75
C VAL A 102 6.23 0.03 13.66
N GLU A 103 6.05 -0.60 14.84
CA GLU A 103 5.05 -0.17 15.82
C GLU A 103 5.27 1.28 16.26
N ALA A 104 6.51 1.64 16.58
CA ALA A 104 6.86 3.00 16.99
C ALA A 104 6.63 4.00 15.83
N LEU A 105 6.97 3.63 14.60
CA LEU A 105 6.73 4.44 13.41
C LEU A 105 5.23 4.71 13.22
N ILE A 106 4.40 3.67 13.22
CA ILE A 106 2.95 3.83 13.03
C ILE A 106 2.33 4.66 14.16
N LYS A 107 2.71 4.44 15.42
CA LYS A 107 2.24 5.25 16.55
C LYS A 107 2.60 6.73 16.37
N ARG A 108 3.82 7.02 15.96
CA ARG A 108 4.30 8.39 15.72
C ARG A 108 3.52 9.09 14.59
N GLU A 109 3.31 8.41 13.49
CA GLU A 109 2.69 9.01 12.29
C GLU A 109 1.15 9.10 12.40
N THR A 110 0.52 8.31 13.28
CA THR A 110 -0.95 8.22 13.34
C THR A 110 -1.55 8.63 14.67
N GLY A 111 -0.78 8.63 15.76
CA GLY A 111 -1.29 8.79 17.13
C GLY A 111 -2.03 7.54 17.65
N ALA A 112 -1.88 6.37 17.01
CA ALA A 112 -2.50 5.14 17.45
C ALA A 112 -2.03 4.74 18.87
N SER A 113 -2.95 4.29 19.72
CA SER A 113 -2.65 3.82 21.08
C SER A 113 -2.07 2.40 21.10
N LYS A 114 -2.54 1.54 20.18
CA LYS A 114 -2.05 0.17 19.99
C LYS A 114 -1.79 -0.10 18.52
N VAL A 115 -0.67 -0.76 18.24
CA VAL A 115 -0.34 -1.28 16.89
C VAL A 115 -0.06 -2.78 17.01
N VAL A 116 -0.52 -3.54 16.04
CA VAL A 116 -0.26 -4.97 15.92
C VAL A 116 0.38 -5.20 14.55
N VAL A 117 1.63 -5.65 14.54
CA VAL A 117 2.30 -6.15 13.33
C VAL A 117 1.90 -7.61 13.15
N PHE A 118 1.48 -8.03 11.96
CA PHE A 118 0.94 -9.38 11.78
C PHE A 118 1.41 -10.13 10.53
N ASP A 119 2.05 -9.45 9.58
CA ASP A 119 2.54 -10.11 8.37
C ASP A 119 3.70 -9.35 7.75
N HIS A 120 4.61 -10.10 7.13
CA HIS A 120 5.73 -9.59 6.36
C HIS A 120 5.78 -10.28 5.01
N THR A 121 5.83 -9.51 3.94
CA THR A 121 6.06 -10.02 2.59
C THR A 121 7.37 -9.46 2.05
N ILE A 122 8.38 -10.33 1.93
CA ILE A 122 9.64 -9.97 1.27
C ILE A 122 9.49 -10.23 -0.24
N ARG A 123 9.87 -9.23 -1.04
CA ARG A 123 9.88 -9.32 -2.50
C ARG A 123 11.29 -9.08 -3.00
N ALA A 124 11.86 -10.08 -3.65
CA ALA A 124 13.20 -10.02 -4.24
C ALA A 124 13.16 -10.62 -5.64
N ALA A 125 13.43 -9.79 -6.66
CA ALA A 125 13.32 -10.19 -8.06
C ALA A 125 14.33 -11.30 -8.46
N ASP A 126 15.51 -11.31 -7.85
CA ASP A 126 16.62 -12.21 -8.20
C ASP A 126 16.71 -13.49 -7.37
N ARG A 127 16.09 -13.50 -6.18
CA ARG A 127 16.30 -14.60 -5.23
C ARG A 127 15.34 -15.77 -5.41
N GLY A 128 14.49 -15.71 -6.46
CA GLY A 128 13.65 -16.79 -6.94
C GLY A 128 12.54 -17.24 -6.00
N VAL A 129 11.50 -17.83 -6.58
CA VAL A 129 10.35 -18.42 -5.88
C VAL A 129 10.79 -19.58 -4.95
N GLU A 130 11.92 -20.20 -5.23
CA GLU A 130 12.49 -21.32 -4.45
C GLU A 130 12.79 -21.00 -2.99
N ARG A 131 12.97 -19.70 -2.66
CA ARG A 131 13.18 -19.23 -1.27
C ARG A 131 11.94 -18.59 -0.65
N GLY A 132 10.75 -18.78 -1.24
CA GLY A 132 9.49 -18.19 -0.74
C GLY A 132 9.35 -16.69 -1.05
N HIS A 133 10.24 -16.09 -1.84
CA HIS A 133 10.14 -14.68 -2.23
C HIS A 133 9.18 -14.48 -3.37
N ARG A 134 8.43 -13.40 -3.33
CA ARG A 134 7.41 -13.09 -4.34
C ARG A 134 7.90 -12.00 -5.29
N ALA A 135 7.47 -12.08 -6.56
CA ALA A 135 7.66 -10.99 -7.50
C ALA A 135 6.85 -9.74 -7.08
N PRO A 136 7.25 -8.52 -7.51
CA PRO A 136 6.43 -7.33 -7.37
C PRO A 136 5.02 -7.51 -7.96
N VAL A 137 3.98 -7.05 -7.24
CA VAL A 137 2.61 -7.05 -7.77
C VAL A 137 2.46 -5.88 -8.74
N ARG A 138 2.04 -6.19 -9.97
CA ARG A 138 1.89 -5.22 -11.06
C ARG A 138 0.44 -4.93 -11.43
N SER A 139 -0.54 -5.39 -10.66
CA SER A 139 -1.93 -5.00 -10.82
C SER A 139 -2.30 -3.93 -9.81
N VAL A 140 -3.09 -2.95 -10.23
CA VAL A 140 -3.59 -1.90 -9.35
C VAL A 140 -4.57 -2.51 -8.36
N HIS A 141 -4.25 -2.39 -7.07
CA HIS A 141 -5.03 -3.02 -6.01
C HIS A 141 -4.95 -2.24 -4.69
N ASN A 142 -5.82 -2.61 -3.78
CA ASN A 142 -5.73 -2.31 -2.35
C ASN A 142 -6.00 -3.60 -1.57
N ASP A 143 -5.26 -3.82 -0.51
CA ASP A 143 -5.22 -5.12 0.20
C ASP A 143 -6.50 -5.47 0.95
N TYR A 144 -7.37 -4.49 1.27
CA TYR A 144 -8.56 -4.73 2.09
C TYR A 144 -9.82 -4.11 1.49
N THR A 145 -10.95 -4.73 1.84
CA THR A 145 -12.29 -4.28 1.47
C THR A 145 -13.08 -3.91 2.73
N GLU A 146 -14.31 -3.40 2.55
CA GLU A 146 -15.23 -3.15 3.67
C GLU A 146 -15.51 -4.41 4.52
N LYS A 147 -15.32 -5.58 3.97
CA LYS A 147 -15.53 -6.86 4.64
C LYS A 147 -14.23 -7.43 5.18
N SER A 148 -13.16 -7.47 4.38
CA SER A 148 -11.92 -8.13 4.79
C SER A 148 -11.15 -7.35 5.86
N GLY A 149 -11.26 -6.01 5.92
CA GLY A 149 -10.64 -5.21 6.97
C GLY A 149 -11.16 -5.57 8.37
N PRO A 150 -12.46 -5.43 8.68
CA PRO A 150 -13.00 -5.87 9.97
C PRO A 150 -12.77 -7.36 10.27
N GLN A 151 -12.77 -8.20 9.22
CA GLN A 151 -12.49 -9.63 9.40
C GLN A 151 -11.04 -9.85 9.87
N ARG A 152 -10.08 -9.06 9.36
CA ARG A 152 -8.68 -9.18 9.80
C ARG A 152 -8.50 -8.87 11.29
N VAL A 153 -9.26 -7.91 11.85
CA VAL A 153 -9.26 -7.66 13.30
C VAL A 153 -9.71 -8.90 14.08
N ARG A 154 -10.80 -9.59 13.61
CA ARG A 154 -11.31 -10.82 14.23
C ARG A 154 -10.35 -11.99 14.12
N ASP A 155 -9.62 -12.08 13.01
CA ASP A 155 -8.66 -13.16 12.77
C ASP A 155 -7.43 -13.09 13.70
N LEU A 156 -7.09 -11.88 14.17
CA LEU A 156 -5.82 -11.61 14.86
C LEU A 156 -5.96 -11.36 16.36
N LEU A 157 -7.14 -10.95 16.83
CA LEU A 157 -7.37 -10.62 18.24
C LEU A 157 -8.30 -11.63 18.92
N PRO A 158 -8.20 -11.80 20.24
CA PRO A 158 -9.20 -12.54 21.00
C PRO A 158 -10.60 -11.98 20.74
N PRO A 159 -11.67 -12.81 20.71
CA PRO A 159 -12.99 -12.38 20.27
C PRO A 159 -13.55 -11.16 21.00
N ASP A 160 -13.43 -11.10 22.33
CA ASP A 160 -13.93 -9.97 23.12
C ASP A 160 -13.16 -8.67 22.83
N GLU A 161 -11.84 -8.76 22.65
CA GLU A 161 -11.02 -7.63 22.28
C GLU A 161 -11.33 -7.18 20.85
N ALA A 162 -11.47 -8.10 19.91
CA ALA A 162 -11.80 -7.79 18.52
C ALA A 162 -13.10 -6.99 18.43
N GLU A 163 -14.18 -7.46 19.05
CA GLU A 163 -15.47 -6.76 19.02
C GLU A 163 -15.45 -5.43 19.78
N ALA A 164 -14.65 -5.29 20.84
CA ALA A 164 -14.44 -4.02 21.51
C ALA A 164 -13.70 -3.00 20.61
N ARG A 165 -12.65 -3.44 19.91
CA ARG A 165 -11.86 -2.60 19.00
C ARG A 165 -12.64 -2.21 17.74
N LEU A 166 -13.48 -3.10 17.22
CA LEU A 166 -14.32 -2.82 16.04
C LEU A 166 -15.40 -1.75 16.29
N LYS A 167 -15.73 -1.44 17.55
CA LYS A 167 -16.62 -0.31 17.90
C LYS A 167 -15.94 1.04 17.86
N LYS A 168 -14.62 1.09 17.77
CA LYS A 168 -13.79 2.29 17.72
C LYS A 168 -13.07 2.37 16.38
N ARG A 169 -12.37 3.48 16.13
CA ARG A 169 -11.54 3.62 14.93
C ARG A 169 -10.40 2.61 14.95
N PHE A 170 -10.22 1.93 13.82
CA PHE A 170 -9.01 1.18 13.49
C PHE A 170 -8.64 1.42 12.03
N VAL A 171 -7.35 1.26 11.74
CA VAL A 171 -6.75 1.50 10.42
C VAL A 171 -5.80 0.36 10.10
N GLU A 172 -5.78 -0.09 8.85
CA GLU A 172 -4.76 -0.98 8.31
C GLU A 172 -3.77 -0.18 7.49
N ILE A 173 -2.50 -0.29 7.88
CA ILE A 173 -1.40 0.43 7.23
C ILE A 173 -0.31 -0.57 6.88
N ASN A 174 0.07 -0.57 5.61
CA ASN A 174 1.25 -1.27 5.15
C ASN A 174 2.45 -0.35 5.23
N VAL A 175 3.55 -0.85 5.78
CA VAL A 175 4.86 -0.19 5.76
C VAL A 175 5.71 -0.86 4.71
N TRP A 176 5.93 -0.15 3.59
CA TRP A 176 6.77 -0.63 2.52
C TRP A 176 8.16 0.00 2.61
N ARG A 177 9.21 -0.81 2.51
CA ARG A 177 10.60 -0.39 2.63
C ARG A 177 11.48 -1.10 1.61
N ASN A 178 12.45 -0.36 1.05
CA ASN A 178 13.60 -0.93 0.38
C ASN A 178 14.51 -1.60 1.42
N VAL A 179 14.92 -2.85 1.19
CA VAL A 179 15.84 -3.59 2.09
C VAL A 179 17.25 -3.71 1.52
N SER A 180 17.44 -3.37 0.24
CA SER A 180 18.76 -3.26 -0.38
C SER A 180 19.53 -2.05 0.16
N HIS A 181 20.86 -2.11 0.14
CA HIS A 181 21.71 -0.94 0.40
C HIS A 181 21.70 0.08 -0.75
N ASP A 182 21.36 -0.38 -1.95
CA ASP A 182 21.21 0.50 -3.11
C ASP A 182 19.81 1.09 -3.17
N PRO A 183 19.63 2.31 -3.68
CA PRO A 183 18.30 2.87 -3.93
C PRO A 183 17.49 2.01 -4.89
N VAL A 184 16.15 2.10 -4.79
CA VAL A 184 15.23 1.40 -5.72
C VAL A 184 15.45 1.92 -7.15
N GLU A 185 15.84 1.03 -8.05
CA GLU A 185 16.02 1.31 -9.48
C GLU A 185 15.02 0.53 -10.35
N MET A 186 14.49 -0.59 -9.88
CA MET A 186 13.59 -1.47 -10.63
C MET A 186 12.24 -1.56 -9.95
N ALA A 187 11.17 -1.49 -10.73
CA ALA A 187 9.80 -1.73 -10.29
C ALA A 187 9.42 -0.95 -9.01
N PRO A 188 9.62 0.40 -8.97
CA PRO A 188 9.21 1.19 -7.83
C PRO A 188 7.71 1.04 -7.55
N LEU A 189 7.27 1.39 -6.34
CA LEU A 189 5.87 1.37 -5.97
C LEU A 189 5.23 2.72 -6.27
N GLY A 190 4.12 2.68 -7.02
CA GLY A 190 3.25 3.83 -7.27
C GLY A 190 1.99 3.76 -6.44
N PHE A 191 1.44 4.94 -6.09
CA PHE A 191 0.27 5.14 -5.26
C PHE A 191 -0.74 6.03 -5.97
N VAL A 192 -2.03 5.73 -5.83
CA VAL A 192 -3.11 6.61 -6.31
C VAL A 192 -3.56 7.49 -5.15
N ASP A 193 -3.60 8.79 -5.38
CA ASP A 193 -4.21 9.73 -4.43
C ASP A 193 -5.67 9.36 -4.18
N SER A 194 -5.98 9.02 -2.93
CA SER A 194 -7.31 8.60 -2.50
C SER A 194 -8.42 9.57 -2.91
N GLN A 195 -8.12 10.87 -2.97
CA GLN A 195 -9.08 11.90 -3.38
C GLN A 195 -9.46 11.81 -4.87
N SER A 196 -8.73 11.03 -5.66
CA SER A 196 -9.03 10.78 -7.08
C SER A 196 -9.71 9.43 -7.32
N ILE A 197 -9.98 8.66 -6.26
CA ILE A 197 -10.62 7.34 -6.35
C ILE A 197 -12.11 7.49 -6.07
N ALA A 198 -12.95 7.22 -7.06
CA ALA A 198 -14.40 7.15 -6.87
C ALA A 198 -14.82 5.72 -6.45
N PRO A 199 -15.99 5.54 -5.79
CA PRO A 199 -16.48 4.21 -5.42
C PRO A 199 -16.60 3.21 -6.58
N ARG A 200 -16.85 3.68 -7.80
CA ARG A 200 -16.93 2.87 -9.03
C ARG A 200 -15.57 2.40 -9.56
N ASP A 201 -14.48 2.97 -9.03
CA ASP A 201 -13.13 2.70 -9.53
C ASP A 201 -12.49 1.50 -8.84
N VAL A 202 -13.24 0.79 -8.00
CA VAL A 202 -12.79 -0.43 -7.33
C VAL A 202 -13.78 -1.57 -7.51
N ALA A 203 -13.24 -2.77 -7.67
CA ALA A 203 -14.01 -4.01 -7.72
C ALA A 203 -13.50 -4.98 -6.66
N VAL A 204 -14.41 -5.70 -6.00
CA VAL A 204 -14.04 -6.79 -5.10
C VAL A 204 -13.50 -7.96 -5.92
N CYS A 205 -12.30 -8.40 -5.59
CA CYS A 205 -11.64 -9.57 -6.17
C CYS A 205 -11.52 -10.66 -5.11
N ASP A 206 -12.05 -11.83 -5.40
CA ASP A 206 -11.88 -12.99 -4.52
C ASP A 206 -10.45 -13.53 -4.61
N LEU A 207 -9.83 -13.78 -3.46
CA LEU A 207 -8.55 -14.48 -3.34
C LEU A 207 -8.82 -15.91 -2.90
N ILE A 208 -8.75 -16.84 -3.82
CA ILE A 208 -8.99 -18.27 -3.55
C ILE A 208 -7.67 -18.93 -3.18
N TYR A 209 -7.59 -19.47 -1.98
CA TYR A 209 -6.53 -20.33 -1.47
C TYR A 209 -7.06 -21.75 -1.29
N ALA A 210 -6.19 -22.71 -1.05
CA ALA A 210 -6.59 -24.10 -0.84
C ALA A 210 -7.48 -24.30 0.41
N ASP A 211 -7.30 -23.46 1.42
CA ASP A 211 -7.90 -23.56 2.76
C ASP A 211 -8.87 -22.42 3.10
N ARG A 212 -8.86 -21.34 2.31
CA ARG A 212 -9.68 -20.14 2.60
C ARG A 212 -9.96 -19.30 1.37
N THR A 213 -10.93 -18.41 1.50
CA THR A 213 -11.18 -17.32 0.55
C THR A 213 -11.02 -15.99 1.26
N GLY A 214 -10.16 -15.13 0.71
CA GLY A 214 -10.02 -13.73 1.08
C GLY A 214 -10.61 -12.82 0.02
N GLU A 215 -10.54 -11.52 0.23
CA GLU A 215 -10.91 -10.53 -0.79
C GLU A 215 -10.05 -9.27 -0.67
N ILE A 216 -9.82 -8.64 -1.82
CA ILE A 216 -9.12 -7.36 -1.96
C ILE A 216 -9.91 -6.46 -2.92
N TYR A 217 -9.56 -5.18 -3.00
CA TYR A 217 -9.99 -4.34 -4.11
C TYR A 217 -9.00 -4.40 -5.26
N ILE A 218 -9.50 -4.49 -6.49
CA ILE A 218 -8.76 -4.26 -7.72
C ILE A 218 -9.26 -2.95 -8.34
N GLY A 219 -8.32 -2.11 -8.80
CA GLY A 219 -8.64 -0.85 -9.47
C GLY A 219 -9.27 -1.08 -10.84
N VAL A 220 -10.39 -0.40 -11.09
CA VAL A 220 -10.97 -0.21 -12.43
C VAL A 220 -10.37 1.07 -13.01
N TYR A 221 -10.02 1.07 -14.29
CA TYR A 221 -9.37 2.23 -14.90
C TYR A 221 -10.24 3.48 -14.84
N ASN A 222 -9.63 4.56 -14.36
CA ASN A 222 -10.18 5.90 -14.46
C ASN A 222 -9.04 6.86 -14.84
N ALA A 223 -9.24 7.66 -15.89
CA ALA A 223 -8.25 8.63 -16.37
C ALA A 223 -7.98 9.77 -15.37
N ASP A 224 -8.90 9.97 -14.42
CA ASP A 224 -8.78 11.01 -13.38
C ASP A 224 -7.91 10.56 -12.19
N HIS A 225 -7.47 9.31 -12.14
CA HIS A 225 -6.57 8.83 -11.09
C HIS A 225 -5.25 9.59 -11.10
N ARG A 226 -4.92 10.23 -9.97
CA ARG A 226 -3.65 10.92 -9.78
C ARG A 226 -2.63 9.97 -9.16
N TRP A 227 -1.63 9.62 -9.96
CA TRP A 227 -0.56 8.72 -9.55
C TRP A 227 0.65 9.46 -9.03
N TYR A 228 1.26 8.88 -7.98
CA TYR A 228 2.49 9.37 -7.36
C TYR A 228 3.44 8.22 -7.07
N TYR A 229 4.73 8.52 -6.95
CA TYR A 229 5.74 7.60 -6.47
C TYR A 229 6.87 8.37 -5.80
N PHE A 230 7.73 7.66 -5.08
CA PHE A 230 8.94 8.24 -4.51
C PHE A 230 10.14 7.64 -5.26
N PRO A 231 10.74 8.37 -6.23
CA PRO A 231 11.87 7.85 -6.98
C PRO A 231 13.06 7.54 -6.08
N LYS A 232 13.78 6.44 -6.40
CA LYS A 232 15.02 6.04 -5.74
C LYS A 232 14.92 5.96 -4.22
N MET A 233 13.85 5.33 -3.71
CA MET A 233 13.72 5.12 -2.28
C MET A 233 14.93 4.38 -1.71
N THR A 234 15.47 4.93 -0.63
CA THR A 234 16.60 4.36 0.10
C THR A 234 16.14 3.43 1.22
N ARG A 235 17.09 2.74 1.85
CA ARG A 235 16.82 1.87 3.00
C ARG A 235 16.30 2.63 4.22
N ASP A 236 16.66 3.90 4.38
CA ASP A 236 16.25 4.75 5.50
C ASP A 236 14.91 5.47 5.27
N GLU A 237 14.19 5.06 4.25
CA GLU A 237 12.87 5.57 3.91
C GLU A 237 11.83 4.47 3.98
N ALA A 238 10.65 4.80 4.49
CA ALA A 238 9.49 3.92 4.51
C ALA A 238 8.27 4.62 3.93
N ALA A 239 7.60 4.01 2.97
CA ALA A 239 6.29 4.44 2.51
C ALA A 239 5.22 3.79 3.39
N LEU A 240 4.36 4.61 4.00
CA LEU A 240 3.19 4.16 4.72
C LEU A 240 1.99 4.26 3.79
N ILE A 241 1.25 3.17 3.65
CA ILE A 241 0.10 3.05 2.75
C ILE A 241 -1.11 2.69 3.60
N LYS A 242 -2.08 3.59 3.67
CA LYS A 242 -3.36 3.27 4.30
C LYS A 242 -4.13 2.34 3.35
N CYS A 243 -4.45 1.15 3.84
CA CYS A 243 -5.18 0.14 3.09
C CYS A 243 -6.63 -0.02 3.57
N TYR A 244 -6.94 0.44 4.80
CA TYR A 244 -8.29 0.53 5.32
C TYR A 244 -8.37 1.56 6.46
N ASP A 245 -9.46 2.31 6.54
CA ASP A 245 -9.84 3.12 7.70
C ASP A 245 -11.32 2.89 7.99
N SER A 246 -11.64 2.52 9.23
CA SER A 246 -13.03 2.24 9.64
C SER A 246 -13.91 3.49 9.68
N MET A 247 -13.31 4.70 9.75
CA MET A 247 -14.08 5.95 9.76
C MET A 247 -14.61 6.29 8.37
N LYS A 248 -15.83 6.88 8.35
CA LYS A 248 -16.53 7.34 7.14
C LYS A 248 -16.90 8.83 7.28
N ASP A 249 -15.95 9.63 7.73
CA ASP A 249 -16.10 11.05 8.04
C ASP A 249 -15.53 11.99 6.96
N GLY A 250 -15.22 11.46 5.78
CA GLY A 250 -14.66 12.22 4.66
C GLY A 250 -13.14 12.11 4.52
N ARG A 251 -12.45 11.50 5.49
CA ARG A 251 -11.02 11.20 5.33
C ARG A 251 -10.77 10.11 4.29
N ALA A 252 -9.55 10.09 3.76
CA ALA A 252 -9.09 9.02 2.90
C ALA A 252 -9.14 7.67 3.62
N ARG A 253 -9.73 6.66 2.98
CA ARG A 253 -9.88 5.34 3.59
C ARG A 253 -8.86 4.34 3.10
N PHE A 254 -8.36 4.49 1.88
CA PHE A 254 -7.30 3.66 1.31
C PHE A 254 -6.68 4.33 0.08
N SER A 255 -5.49 3.85 -0.33
CA SER A 255 -4.85 4.15 -1.61
C SER A 255 -4.77 2.89 -2.45
N LEU A 256 -5.08 3.00 -3.75
CA LEU A 256 -4.69 1.97 -4.71
C LEU A 256 -3.19 2.08 -4.97
N HIS A 257 -2.52 0.95 -5.16
CA HIS A 257 -1.09 0.92 -5.42
C HIS A 257 -0.70 -0.21 -6.37
N SER A 258 0.45 -0.05 -7.03
CA SER A 258 1.02 -1.04 -7.94
C SER A 258 2.50 -0.80 -8.16
N ALA A 259 3.28 -1.85 -8.41
CA ALA A 259 4.60 -1.68 -9.00
C ALA A 259 4.45 -1.35 -10.50
N PHE A 260 5.39 -0.56 -11.03
CA PHE A 260 5.43 -0.20 -12.45
C PHE A 260 6.86 -0.22 -13.00
N ASP A 261 7.01 -0.19 -14.31
CA ASP A 261 8.31 -0.04 -14.95
C ASP A 261 8.61 1.45 -15.16
N ASP A 262 9.57 1.95 -14.38
CA ASP A 262 10.02 3.34 -14.48
C ASP A 262 10.87 3.52 -15.73
N PRO A 263 10.46 4.33 -16.73
CA PRO A 263 11.24 4.55 -17.95
C PRO A 263 12.57 5.28 -17.72
N THR A 264 12.76 5.84 -16.52
CA THR A 264 14.02 6.51 -16.15
C THR A 264 15.02 5.58 -15.45
N SER A 265 14.64 4.31 -15.25
CA SER A 265 15.54 3.28 -14.71
C SER A 265 16.81 3.15 -15.55
N PRO A 266 17.98 2.85 -14.94
CA PRO A 266 19.20 2.56 -15.69
C PRO A 266 18.99 1.40 -16.68
N LYS A 267 19.83 1.31 -17.72
CA LYS A 267 19.76 0.21 -18.70
C LYS A 267 19.87 -1.17 -18.07
N ASN A 268 20.63 -1.30 -16.97
CA ASN A 268 20.77 -2.52 -16.18
C ASN A 268 20.45 -2.18 -14.72
N PRO A 269 19.15 -2.05 -14.35
CA PRO A 269 18.76 -1.64 -13.02
C PRO A 269 19.06 -2.77 -12.02
N LYS A 270 19.45 -2.40 -10.81
CA LYS A 270 19.58 -3.37 -9.72
C LYS A 270 18.22 -3.94 -9.38
N PRO A 271 18.12 -5.27 -9.18
CA PRO A 271 16.88 -5.91 -8.82
C PRO A 271 16.31 -5.35 -7.52
N ARG A 272 15.00 -5.13 -7.47
CA ARG A 272 14.34 -4.66 -6.27
C ARG A 272 14.32 -5.72 -5.18
N GLU A 273 14.77 -5.33 -3.98
CA GLU A 273 14.57 -6.06 -2.74
C GLU A 273 13.74 -5.17 -1.79
N SER A 274 12.61 -5.65 -1.32
CA SER A 274 11.72 -4.86 -0.46
C SER A 274 10.97 -5.73 0.53
N ILE A 275 10.61 -5.13 1.66
CA ILE A 275 9.69 -5.73 2.63
C ILE A 275 8.42 -4.87 2.70
N GLU A 276 7.27 -5.53 2.74
CA GLU A 276 5.99 -4.95 3.06
C GLU A 276 5.50 -5.58 4.36
N THR A 277 5.31 -4.73 5.36
CA THR A 277 4.87 -5.13 6.70
C THR A 277 3.46 -4.63 6.92
N ARG A 278 2.54 -5.53 7.25
CA ARG A 278 1.13 -5.23 7.47
C ARG A 278 0.84 -5.00 8.93
N THR A 279 0.10 -3.95 9.22
CA THR A 279 -0.22 -3.55 10.59
C THR A 279 -1.69 -3.22 10.77
N LEU A 280 -2.18 -3.43 12.01
CA LEU A 280 -3.42 -2.87 12.54
C LEU A 280 -3.08 -1.78 13.55
N ALA A 281 -3.63 -0.60 13.37
CA ALA A 281 -3.50 0.53 14.28
C ALA A 281 -4.87 0.84 14.91
N PHE A 282 -4.93 0.90 16.26
CA PHE A 282 -6.14 1.13 17.03
C PHE A 282 -6.07 2.46 17.78
N PHE A 283 -7.22 3.10 17.92
CA PHE A 283 -7.38 4.40 18.58
C PHE A 283 -8.35 4.26 19.76
N ASP A 284 -8.12 5.02 20.84
CA ASP A 284 -8.96 5.02 22.04
C ASP A 284 -10.10 6.03 21.96
#